data_f13c570982e07862996c6b439a7da9ca
#
_entry.id   f13c570982e07862996c6b439a7da9ca
#
_cell.length_a   1.000
_cell.length_b   1.000
_cell.length_c   1.000
_cell.angle_alpha   90.00
_cell.angle_beta   90.00
_cell.angle_gamma   90.00
#
_symmetry.space_group_name_H-M   'P 1'
#
loop_
_entity.id
_entity.type
_entity.pdbx_description
1 polymer ?
#
loop_
_entity_poly.entity_id
_entity_poly.type
_entity_poly.pdbx_seq_one_letter_code
_entity_poly.pdbx_strand_id
1 'polypeptide(L)'
;MGWIGKSLLLVTKEYGPRIRLATILTNMPLEAGEPAKNRCGRCRECIEACIVKALRDSSFEDYPKREEVFDVEKCAKKLQEFASDPDIGYMVCGICVKVCPFGLKKSRGKS
;
A
#
# COMPACT_ATOMS: atom_id res chain seq x y z
N MET A 1 11.50 -7.93 -5.68
CA MET A 1 11.29 -6.52 -5.36
C MET A 1 10.57 -6.36 -4.03
N GLY A 2 9.40 -6.92 -3.86
CA GLY A 2 8.65 -6.80 -2.63
C GLY A 2 7.47 -7.77 -2.60
N TRP A 3 6.49 -7.45 -1.77
CA TRP A 3 5.28 -8.27 -1.61
C TRP A 3 4.06 -7.35 -1.58
N ILE A 4 2.87 -7.92 -1.79
CA ILE A 4 1.64 -7.16 -1.63
C ILE A 4 1.26 -7.20 -0.15
N GLY A 5 1.26 -6.03 0.47
CA GLY A 5 0.97 -5.91 1.89
C GLY A 5 -0.52 -5.87 2.20
N LYS A 6 -0.84 -5.78 3.48
CA LYS A 6 -2.23 -5.66 3.92
C LYS A 6 -2.88 -4.36 3.47
N SER A 7 -2.08 -3.37 3.11
CA SER A 7 -2.56 -2.12 2.52
C SER A 7 -2.95 -2.28 1.05
N LEU A 8 -2.75 -3.46 0.47
CA LEU A 8 -2.95 -3.79 -0.93
C LEU A 8 -1.98 -3.05 -1.87
N LEU A 9 -0.90 -2.56 -1.31
CA LEU A 9 0.15 -1.90 -2.06
C LEU A 9 1.38 -2.79 -2.12
N LEU A 10 2.22 -2.56 -3.11
CA LEU A 10 3.52 -3.22 -3.17
C LEU A 10 4.40 -2.64 -2.06
N VAL A 11 4.91 -3.51 -1.21
CA VAL A 11 5.76 -3.13 -0.08
C VAL A 11 7.16 -3.66 -0.34
N THR A 12 8.15 -2.78 -0.26
CA THR A 12 9.54 -3.16 -0.42
C THR A 12 10.24 -3.13 0.94
N LYS A 13 11.29 -3.93 1.06
CA LYS A 13 12.08 -3.98 2.29
C LYS A 13 12.73 -2.62 2.58
N GLU A 14 13.23 -1.96 1.54
CA GLU A 14 14.01 -0.73 1.67
C GLU A 14 13.15 0.50 1.92
N TYR A 15 12.03 0.61 1.21
CA TYR A 15 11.22 1.83 1.21
C TYR A 15 9.79 1.60 1.65
N GLY A 16 9.43 0.34 2.00
CA GLY A 16 8.05 0.02 2.31
C GLY A 16 7.16 0.27 1.10
N PRO A 17 5.97 0.84 1.32
CA PRO A 17 5.06 1.17 0.22
C PRO A 17 5.35 2.55 -0.40
N ARG A 18 6.43 3.23 0.01
CA ARG A 18 6.75 4.58 -0.44
C ARG A 18 7.55 4.55 -1.72
N ILE A 19 6.96 3.99 -2.77
CA ILE A 19 7.59 3.83 -4.09
C ILE A 19 6.60 4.28 -5.15
N ARG A 20 7.14 4.58 -6.32
CA ARG A 20 6.37 4.80 -7.53
C ARG A 20 6.73 3.75 -8.53
N LEU A 21 5.73 3.29 -9.25
CA LEU A 21 5.91 2.24 -10.27
C LEU A 21 5.73 2.83 -11.64
N ALA A 22 6.51 2.31 -12.58
CA ALA A 22 6.37 2.62 -13.99
C ALA A 22 6.41 1.33 -14.79
N THR A 23 5.72 1.30 -15.91
CA THR A 23 5.68 0.13 -16.77
C THR A 23 6.31 0.46 -18.11
N ILE A 24 7.22 -0.39 -18.55
CA ILE A 24 7.83 -0.28 -19.87
C ILE A 24 7.47 -1.56 -20.62
N LEU A 25 6.79 -1.42 -21.74
CA LEU A 25 6.44 -2.55 -22.59
C LEU A 25 7.59 -2.88 -23.51
N THR A 26 7.92 -4.16 -23.60
CA THR A 26 9.04 -4.61 -24.43
C THR A 26 8.79 -6.03 -24.89
N ASN A 27 9.38 -6.39 -26.04
CA ASN A 27 9.39 -7.78 -26.50
C ASN A 27 10.71 -8.48 -26.18
N MET A 28 11.56 -7.84 -25.39
CA MET A 28 12.83 -8.44 -24.95
C MET A 28 12.56 -9.64 -24.06
N PRO A 29 13.23 -10.79 -24.28
CA PRO A 29 13.04 -11.95 -23.41
C PRO A 29 13.71 -11.73 -22.06
N LEU A 30 12.91 -11.38 -21.06
CA LEU A 30 13.38 -11.13 -19.70
C LEU A 30 12.83 -12.21 -18.77
N GLU A 31 13.64 -12.61 -17.80
CA GLU A 31 13.16 -13.50 -16.75
C GLU A 31 12.30 -12.72 -15.76
N ALA A 32 11.16 -13.30 -15.40
CA ALA A 32 10.33 -12.72 -14.36
C ALA A 32 10.99 -12.92 -13.00
N GLY A 33 10.95 -11.88 -12.18
CA GLY A 33 11.38 -12.01 -10.79
C GLY A 33 10.30 -12.68 -9.95
N GLU A 34 10.64 -13.01 -8.72
CA GLU A 34 9.70 -13.59 -7.78
C GLU A 34 9.35 -12.59 -6.71
N PRO A 35 8.11 -12.64 -6.18
CA PRO A 35 7.77 -11.78 -5.06
C PRO A 35 8.58 -12.14 -3.82
N ALA A 36 8.90 -11.14 -3.03
CA ALA A 36 9.57 -11.35 -1.76
C ALA A 36 8.58 -11.99 -0.77
N LYS A 37 9.11 -12.66 0.26
CA LYS A 37 8.29 -13.22 1.30
C LYS A 37 7.49 -12.12 1.99
N ASN A 38 6.21 -12.36 2.22
CA ASN A 38 5.35 -11.40 2.90
C ASN A 38 5.81 -11.23 4.35
N ARG A 39 6.11 -10.02 4.73
CA ARG A 39 6.62 -9.72 6.07
C ARG A 39 5.64 -8.92 6.90
N CYS A 40 4.42 -8.70 6.44
CA CYS A 40 3.41 -8.01 7.23
C CYS A 40 3.11 -8.76 8.53
N GLY A 41 3.03 -10.09 8.46
CA GLY A 41 2.82 -10.91 9.64
C GLY A 41 1.61 -10.44 10.44
N ARG A 42 1.83 -10.07 11.70
CA ARG A 42 0.78 -9.57 12.58
C ARG A 42 0.59 -8.06 12.52
N CYS A 43 1.38 -7.39 11.71
CA CYS A 43 1.28 -5.94 11.59
C CYS A 43 -0.08 -5.54 11.02
N ARG A 44 -0.75 -4.59 11.65
CA ARG A 44 -2.05 -4.07 11.23
C ARG A 44 -2.07 -2.55 11.21
N GLU A 45 -0.93 -1.92 11.18
CA GLU A 45 -0.83 -0.46 11.26
C GLU A 45 -1.67 0.23 10.19
N CYS A 46 -1.59 -0.23 8.92
CA CYS A 46 -2.36 0.37 7.84
C CYS A 46 -3.86 0.14 8.00
N ILE A 47 -4.25 -1.04 8.50
CA ILE A 47 -5.65 -1.37 8.70
C ILE A 47 -6.25 -0.48 9.79
N GLU A 48 -5.55 -0.35 10.90
CA GLU A 48 -6.03 0.42 12.04
C GLU A 48 -6.01 1.92 11.77
N ALA A 49 -5.06 2.39 10.97
CA ALA A 49 -4.92 3.80 10.66
C ALA A 49 -5.89 4.30 9.59
N CYS A 50 -6.46 3.40 8.80
CA CYS A 50 -7.38 3.80 7.74
C CYS A 50 -8.59 4.51 8.33
N ILE A 51 -8.77 5.79 7.98
CA ILE A 51 -9.80 6.63 8.59
C ILE A 51 -11.22 6.22 8.24
N VAL A 52 -11.41 5.49 7.17
CA VAL A 52 -12.72 4.98 6.75
C VAL A 52 -12.85 3.47 6.93
N LYS A 53 -11.82 2.84 7.48
CA LYS A 53 -11.80 1.39 7.72
C LYS A 53 -12.08 0.58 6.45
N ALA A 54 -11.45 1.00 5.35
CA ALA A 54 -11.62 0.35 4.06
C ALA A 54 -10.81 -0.95 3.93
N LEU A 55 -9.79 -1.11 4.76
CA LEU A 55 -8.92 -2.28 4.72
C LEU A 55 -9.35 -3.33 5.74
N ARG A 56 -9.35 -4.60 5.33
CA ARG A 56 -9.63 -5.73 6.22
C ARG A 56 -8.38 -6.57 6.37
N ASP A 57 -8.24 -7.20 7.53
CA ASP A 57 -7.07 -8.03 7.80
C ASP A 57 -7.06 -9.26 6.91
N SER A 58 -5.99 -9.45 6.17
CA SER A 58 -5.84 -10.55 5.24
C SER A 58 -4.38 -10.73 4.86
N SER A 59 -4.08 -11.86 4.24
CA SER A 59 -2.77 -12.12 3.65
C SER A 59 -2.93 -12.42 2.17
N PHE A 60 -2.12 -11.77 1.36
CA PHE A 60 -2.12 -12.02 -0.07
C PHE A 60 -1.50 -13.37 -0.44
N GLU A 61 -0.94 -14.08 0.54
CA GLU A 61 -0.47 -15.44 0.30
C GLU A 61 -1.61 -16.37 -0.08
N ASP A 62 -2.81 -16.08 0.42
CA ASP A 62 -4.00 -16.87 0.09
C ASP A 62 -4.73 -16.32 -1.15
N TYR A 63 -4.21 -15.29 -1.76
CA TYR A 63 -4.77 -14.64 -2.95
C TYR A 63 -6.26 -14.33 -2.83
N PRO A 64 -6.68 -13.63 -1.77
CA PRO A 64 -8.08 -13.26 -1.62
C PRO A 64 -8.51 -12.31 -2.73
N LYS A 65 -9.79 -12.27 -3.00
CA LYS A 65 -10.32 -11.27 -3.93
C LYS A 65 -10.20 -9.90 -3.31
N ARG A 66 -9.88 -8.91 -4.15
CA ARG A 66 -9.71 -7.54 -3.69
C ARG A 66 -10.94 -7.03 -2.94
N GLU A 67 -12.12 -7.36 -3.43
CA GLU A 67 -13.38 -6.91 -2.84
C GLU A 67 -13.61 -7.46 -1.44
N GLU A 68 -12.99 -8.59 -1.13
CA GLU A 68 -13.13 -9.22 0.19
C GLU A 68 -12.28 -8.52 1.24
N VAL A 69 -11.20 -7.88 0.84
CA VAL A 69 -10.23 -7.31 1.78
C VAL A 69 -10.14 -5.80 1.72
N PHE A 70 -10.79 -5.17 0.74
CA PHE A 70 -10.71 -3.74 0.55
C PHE A 70 -12.02 -3.17 0.03
N ASP A 71 -12.53 -2.18 0.74
CA ASP A 71 -13.72 -1.45 0.30
C ASP A 71 -13.28 -0.24 -0.51
N VAL A 72 -13.21 -0.44 -1.82
CA VAL A 72 -12.76 0.60 -2.76
C VAL A 72 -13.65 1.84 -2.68
N GLU A 73 -14.95 1.63 -2.51
CA GLU A 73 -15.91 2.75 -2.51
C GLU A 73 -15.69 3.67 -1.32
N LYS A 74 -15.43 3.12 -0.15
CA LYS A 74 -15.13 3.93 1.03
C LYS A 74 -13.88 4.77 0.83
N CYS A 75 -12.82 4.16 0.31
CA CYS A 75 -11.57 4.86 0.07
C CYS A 75 -11.75 5.96 -0.97
N ALA A 76 -12.38 5.64 -2.09
CA ALA A 76 -12.60 6.59 -3.18
C ALA A 76 -13.47 7.76 -2.74
N LYS A 77 -14.51 7.49 -1.95
CA LYS A 77 -15.41 8.53 -1.44
C LYS A 77 -14.65 9.50 -0.54
N LYS A 78 -13.76 8.99 0.30
CA LYS A 78 -12.94 9.84 1.17
C LYS A 78 -11.97 10.70 0.35
N LEU A 79 -11.39 10.12 -0.70
CA LEU A 79 -10.53 10.88 -1.59
C LEU A 79 -11.29 12.02 -2.27
N GLN A 80 -12.54 11.76 -2.66
CA GLN A 80 -13.39 12.81 -3.25
C GLN A 80 -13.70 13.91 -2.23
N GLU A 81 -13.93 13.56 -0.97
CA GLU A 81 -14.13 14.53 0.08
C GLU A 81 -12.91 15.45 0.24
N PHE A 82 -11.71 14.86 0.21
CA PHE A 82 -10.48 15.64 0.29
C PHE A 82 -10.32 16.55 -0.94
N ALA A 83 -10.68 16.07 -2.12
CA ALA A 83 -10.60 16.88 -3.33
C ALA A 83 -11.55 18.08 -3.27
N SER A 84 -12.68 17.93 -2.59
CA SER A 84 -13.69 18.99 -2.44
C SER A 84 -13.36 19.96 -1.31
N ASP A 85 -12.42 19.61 -0.44
CA ASP A 85 -12.03 20.46 0.68
C ASP A 85 -11.15 21.61 0.16
N PRO A 86 -11.52 22.89 0.41
CA PRO A 86 -10.74 24.02 -0.10
C PRO A 86 -9.32 24.08 0.46
N ASP A 87 -9.07 23.47 1.61
CA ASP A 87 -7.74 23.45 2.21
C ASP A 87 -6.86 22.36 1.63
N ILE A 88 -7.45 21.32 1.05
CA ILE A 88 -6.72 20.20 0.49
C ILE A 88 -6.74 20.25 -1.04
N GLY A 89 -7.91 20.18 -1.65
CA GLY A 89 -8.10 20.35 -3.08
C GLY A 89 -7.64 19.22 -3.98
N TYR A 90 -7.19 18.10 -3.42
CA TYR A 90 -6.66 16.97 -4.19
C TYR A 90 -7.19 15.65 -3.66
N MET A 91 -7.26 14.66 -4.55
CA MET A 91 -7.64 13.29 -4.18
C MET A 91 -6.45 12.57 -3.56
N VAL A 92 -6.08 12.96 -2.35
CA VAL A 92 -4.93 12.39 -1.65
C VAL A 92 -5.33 11.94 -0.25
N CYS A 93 -4.73 10.85 0.20
CA CYS A 93 -4.81 10.40 1.57
C CYS A 93 -3.46 9.85 2.00
N GLY A 94 -3.12 8.62 1.59
CA GLY A 94 -1.79 8.06 1.84
C GLY A 94 -1.49 7.70 3.28
N ILE A 95 -2.49 7.66 4.15
CA ILE A 95 -2.28 7.32 5.56
C ILE A 95 -1.73 5.90 5.69
N CYS A 96 -2.26 4.95 4.92
CA CYS A 96 -1.78 3.58 4.93
C CYS A 96 -0.32 3.47 4.47
N VAL A 97 0.12 4.37 3.59
CA VAL A 97 1.52 4.45 3.19
C VAL A 97 2.37 5.03 4.31
N LYS A 98 1.89 6.10 4.92
CA LYS A 98 2.62 6.82 5.95
C LYS A 98 2.91 5.97 7.17
N VAL A 99 1.95 5.19 7.63
CA VAL A 99 2.07 4.45 8.88
C VAL A 99 2.79 3.11 8.74
N CYS A 100 2.99 2.64 7.50
CA CYS A 100 3.66 1.36 7.30
C CYS A 100 5.08 1.42 7.86
N PRO A 101 5.46 0.48 8.76
CA PRO A 101 6.77 0.51 9.40
C PRO A 101 7.91 0.12 8.47
N PHE A 102 7.62 -0.58 7.37
CA PHE A 102 8.66 -1.00 6.45
C PHE A 102 9.23 0.21 5.73
N GLY A 103 10.54 0.31 5.72
CA GLY A 103 11.25 1.43 5.12
C GLY A 103 11.44 2.63 6.04
N LEU A 104 10.62 2.79 7.06
CA LEU A 104 10.73 3.93 7.98
C LEU A 104 12.04 3.95 8.73
N LYS A 105 12.47 2.79 9.18
CA LYS A 105 13.72 2.68 9.93
C LYS A 105 14.89 3.20 9.14
N LYS A 106 14.93 2.90 7.85
CA LYS A 106 15.99 3.39 6.98
C LYS A 106 15.93 4.90 6.79
N SER A 107 14.76 5.44 6.55
CA SER A 107 14.62 6.88 6.37
C SER A 107 14.92 7.64 7.66
N ARG A 108 14.89 6.97 8.79
CA ARG A 108 15.18 7.54 10.10
C ARG A 108 16.49 7.00 10.68
N GLY A 109 17.27 6.32 9.87
CA GLY A 109 18.50 5.68 10.33
C GLY A 109 19.53 6.63 10.88
N LYS A 110 19.46 7.89 10.53
CA LYS A 110 20.33 8.93 11.02
C LYS A 110 19.91 9.48 12.37
N SER A 111 18.73 9.18 12.79
CA SER A 111 18.21 9.71 14.06
C SER A 111 18.45 8.79 15.21
#